data_74b39f38659d59c4ef31f462e4531e3d
#
_entry.id   74b39f38659d59c4ef31f462e4531e3d
#
_cell.length_a   1.000
_cell.length_b   1.000
_cell.length_c   1.000
_cell.angle_alpha   90.00
_cell.angle_beta   90.00
_cell.angle_gamma   90.00
#
_symmetry.space_group_name_H-M   'P 1'
#
loop_
_entity.id
_entity.type
_entity.pdbx_description
1 polymer ?
#
loop_
_entity_poly.entity_id
_entity_poly.type
_entity_poly.pdbx_seq_one_letter_code
_entity_poly.pdbx_strand_id
1 'polypeptide(L)'
;MKTEIAFWDTSAALPLCCSQTFTTQSKKWLRKYPKIVVWWGTSVEINRGLARLKRDGHLTEKETIKAARLWEKLKKTCRVVSPVERVLELANGLPENYGLRALDSFQLAAALVWCQEKPRRRPFITADERLAIAAEKAGFNEILLA
;
A
#
# COMPACT_ATOMS: atom_id res chain seq x y z
N MET A 1 12.11 -12.78 17.59
CA MET A 1 11.81 -11.35 17.65
C MET A 1 10.66 -11.01 16.71
N LYS A 2 9.64 -10.36 17.21
CA LYS A 2 8.51 -9.96 16.36
C LYS A 2 8.91 -8.80 15.47
N THR A 3 8.68 -8.95 14.17
CA THR A 3 8.80 -7.85 13.24
C THR A 3 7.55 -6.98 13.33
N GLU A 4 7.75 -5.69 13.55
CA GLU A 4 6.67 -4.71 13.61
C GLU A 4 6.55 -3.96 12.30
N ILE A 5 6.99 -4.61 11.21
CA ILE A 5 7.08 -4.00 9.88
C ILE A 5 6.16 -4.73 8.90
N ALA A 6 5.47 -3.99 8.06
CA ALA A 6 4.59 -4.54 7.04
C ALA A 6 4.66 -3.69 5.77
N PHE A 7 4.36 -4.33 4.65
CA PHE A 7 4.15 -3.62 3.39
C PHE A 7 2.68 -3.16 3.32
N TRP A 8 2.47 -1.90 2.95
CA TRP A 8 1.16 -1.28 2.83
C TRP A 8 0.95 -0.84 1.39
N ASP A 9 -0.07 -1.37 0.73
CA ASP A 9 -0.44 -0.81 -0.55
C ASP A 9 -1.25 0.48 -0.34
N THR A 10 -1.51 1.20 -1.42
CA THR A 10 -2.19 2.50 -1.36
C THR A 10 -3.56 2.43 -0.69
N SER A 11 -4.33 1.36 -0.96
CA SER A 11 -5.69 1.23 -0.41
C SER A 11 -5.72 1.12 1.11
N ALA A 12 -4.62 0.65 1.71
CA ALA A 12 -4.47 0.57 3.17
C ALA A 12 -3.84 1.83 3.76
N ALA A 13 -2.95 2.49 3.01
CA ALA A 13 -2.24 3.69 3.48
C ALA A 13 -3.10 4.96 3.41
N LEU A 14 -3.90 5.12 2.35
CA LEU A 14 -4.75 6.30 2.17
C LEU A 14 -5.70 6.54 3.35
N PRO A 15 -6.37 5.52 3.91
CA PRO A 15 -7.24 5.72 5.07
C PRO A 15 -6.55 6.25 6.32
N LEU A 16 -5.22 6.21 6.38
CA LEU A 16 -4.45 6.81 7.48
C LEU A 16 -4.35 8.33 7.34
N CYS A 17 -4.58 8.86 6.15
CA CYS A 17 -4.40 10.29 5.84
C CYS A 17 -5.71 11.08 5.87
N CYS A 18 -6.84 10.40 5.69
CA CYS A 18 -8.16 11.03 5.71
C CYS A 18 -9.21 10.02 6.17
N SER A 19 -10.33 10.51 6.69
CA SER A 19 -11.39 9.65 7.20
C SER A 19 -12.09 8.92 6.06
N GLN A 20 -12.12 7.59 6.13
CA GLN A 20 -12.72 6.69 5.15
C GLN A 20 -13.27 5.45 5.85
N THR A 21 -13.95 4.59 5.08
CA THR A 21 -14.53 3.34 5.58
C THR A 21 -13.51 2.49 6.35
N PHE A 22 -12.29 2.40 5.85
CA PHE A 22 -11.27 1.53 6.47
C PHE A 22 -10.32 2.24 7.43
N THR A 23 -10.56 3.50 7.77
CA THR A 23 -9.64 4.25 8.65
C THR A 23 -9.44 3.58 10.00
N THR A 24 -10.51 3.13 10.64
CA THR A 24 -10.42 2.44 11.95
C THR A 24 -9.57 1.18 11.86
N GLN A 25 -9.79 0.38 10.82
CA GLN A 25 -9.05 -0.86 10.62
C GLN A 25 -7.59 -0.59 10.26
N SER A 26 -7.32 0.39 9.40
CA SER A 26 -5.94 0.77 9.07
C SER A 26 -5.19 1.22 10.32
N LYS A 27 -5.81 2.03 11.17
CA LYS A 27 -5.21 2.47 12.42
C LYS A 27 -4.94 1.31 13.39
N LYS A 28 -5.85 0.33 13.43
CA LYS A 28 -5.66 -0.88 14.23
C LYS A 28 -4.40 -1.63 13.79
N TRP A 29 -4.24 -1.83 12.50
CA TRP A 29 -3.07 -2.54 11.97
C TRP A 29 -1.79 -1.72 12.09
N LEU A 30 -1.90 -0.38 12.04
CA LEU A 30 -0.75 0.49 12.28
C LEU A 30 -0.21 0.34 13.70
N ARG A 31 -1.07 0.11 14.67
CA ARG A 31 -0.62 -0.16 16.05
C ARG A 31 0.17 -1.46 16.15
N LYS A 32 -0.20 -2.47 15.36
CA LYS A 32 0.51 -3.75 15.34
C LYS A 32 1.77 -3.70 14.48
N TYR A 33 1.71 -2.98 13.36
CA TYR A 33 2.82 -2.85 12.41
C TYR A 33 3.14 -1.37 12.19
N PRO A 34 3.77 -0.72 13.18
CA PRO A 34 4.04 0.73 13.08
C PRO A 34 5.11 1.10 12.07
N LYS A 35 5.94 0.14 11.64
CA LYS A 35 6.94 0.38 10.60
C LYS A 35 6.33 0.07 9.25
N ILE A 36 6.14 1.12 8.47
CA ILE A 36 5.45 1.06 7.19
C ILE A 36 6.44 0.97 6.04
N VAL A 37 6.23 0.02 5.14
CA VAL A 37 6.95 -0.08 3.88
C VAL A 37 5.97 0.22 2.76
N VAL A 38 6.33 1.10 1.85
CA VAL A 38 5.51 1.45 0.68
C VAL A 38 6.33 1.44 -0.59
N TRP A 39 5.63 1.28 -1.71
CA TRP A 39 6.19 1.43 -3.05
C TRP A 39 6.45 2.92 -3.36
N TRP A 40 7.50 3.19 -4.10
CA TRP A 40 7.85 4.55 -4.54
C TRP A 40 6.68 5.27 -5.22
N GLY A 41 5.92 4.57 -6.05
CA GLY A 41 4.77 5.13 -6.77
C GLY A 41 3.53 5.36 -5.92
N THR A 42 3.53 4.89 -4.67
CA THR A 42 2.37 5.03 -3.77
C THR A 42 1.99 6.50 -3.57
N SER A 43 2.95 7.43 -3.55
CA SER A 43 2.65 8.86 -3.41
C SER A 43 1.72 9.37 -4.51
N VAL A 44 1.95 8.97 -5.76
CA VAL A 44 1.09 9.37 -6.87
C VAL A 44 -0.31 8.76 -6.73
N GLU A 45 -0.37 7.50 -6.32
CA GLU A 45 -1.65 6.83 -6.10
C GLU A 45 -2.45 7.47 -4.96
N ILE A 46 -1.78 7.86 -3.88
CA ILE A 46 -2.41 8.60 -2.77
C ILE A 46 -2.99 9.91 -3.28
N ASN A 47 -2.21 10.68 -4.02
CA ASN A 47 -2.66 11.97 -4.55
C ASN A 47 -3.81 11.81 -5.54
N ARG A 48 -3.80 10.75 -6.35
CA ARG A 48 -4.92 10.42 -7.22
C ARG A 48 -6.18 10.12 -6.41
N GLY A 49 -6.04 9.32 -5.35
CA GLY A 49 -7.15 8.99 -4.47
C GLY A 49 -7.74 10.22 -3.80
N LEU A 50 -6.91 11.14 -3.34
CA LEU A 50 -7.37 12.40 -2.74
C LEU A 50 -8.09 13.28 -3.77
N ALA A 51 -7.54 13.39 -4.97
CA ALA A 51 -8.16 14.17 -6.05
C ALA A 51 -9.54 13.61 -6.41
N ARG A 52 -9.68 12.29 -6.43
CA ARG A 52 -10.95 11.63 -6.69
C ARG A 52 -11.98 11.89 -5.58
N LEU A 53 -11.56 11.76 -4.32
CA LEU A 53 -12.44 12.03 -3.18
C LEU A 53 -12.95 13.48 -3.17
N LYS A 54 -12.07 14.42 -3.52
CA LYS A 54 -12.44 15.83 -3.65
C LYS A 54 -13.45 16.02 -4.78
N ARG A 55 -13.18 15.47 -5.95
CA ARG A 55 -14.06 15.58 -7.12
C ARG A 55 -15.45 15.00 -6.85
N ASP A 56 -15.50 13.89 -6.10
CA ASP A 56 -16.75 13.21 -5.76
C ASP A 56 -17.46 13.84 -4.56
N GLY A 57 -16.94 14.94 -4.02
CA GLY A 57 -17.57 15.68 -2.94
C GLY A 57 -17.32 15.11 -1.53
N HIS A 58 -16.45 14.12 -1.39
CA HIS A 58 -16.16 13.52 -0.09
C HIS A 58 -15.12 14.30 0.73
N LEU A 59 -14.33 15.12 0.08
CA LEU A 59 -13.37 16.01 0.73
C LEU A 59 -13.49 17.42 0.18
N THR A 60 -13.42 18.40 1.08
CA THR A 60 -13.30 19.81 0.69
C THR A 60 -11.87 20.09 0.23
N GLU A 61 -11.65 21.25 -0.40
CA GLU A 61 -10.31 21.72 -0.75
C GLU A 61 -9.38 21.71 0.46
N LYS A 62 -9.84 22.26 1.57
CA LYS A 62 -9.07 22.36 2.82
C LYS A 62 -8.72 20.98 3.38
N GLU A 63 -9.69 20.05 3.36
CA GLU A 63 -9.48 18.68 3.84
C GLU A 63 -8.49 17.93 2.95
N THR A 64 -8.55 18.16 1.64
CA THR A 64 -7.63 17.56 0.68
C THR A 64 -6.19 18.01 0.94
N ILE A 65 -5.99 19.30 1.16
CA ILE A 65 -4.67 19.87 1.48
C ILE A 65 -4.14 19.26 2.78
N LYS A 66 -4.98 19.16 3.79
CA LYS A 66 -4.62 18.60 5.09
C LYS A 66 -4.20 17.12 4.94
N ALA A 67 -4.97 16.34 4.18
CA ALA A 67 -4.67 14.93 3.94
C ALA A 67 -3.35 14.75 3.21
N ALA A 68 -3.07 15.58 2.20
CA ALA A 68 -1.82 15.54 1.47
C ALA A 68 -0.62 15.84 2.37
N ARG A 69 -0.78 16.79 3.30
CA ARG A 69 0.26 17.11 4.29
C ARG A 69 0.49 15.97 5.28
N LEU A 70 -0.58 15.31 5.70
CA LEU A 70 -0.47 14.13 6.57
C LEU A 70 0.28 13.00 5.88
N TRP A 71 0.00 12.79 4.58
CA TRP A 71 0.74 11.79 3.81
C TRP A 71 2.22 12.13 3.73
N GLU A 72 2.58 13.39 3.46
CA GLU A 72 3.99 13.79 3.39
C GLU A 72 4.71 13.56 4.73
N LYS A 73 4.05 13.83 5.85
CA LYS A 73 4.59 13.52 7.18
C LYS A 73 4.76 12.02 7.38
N LEU A 74 3.75 11.24 7.05
CA LEU A 74 3.77 9.79 7.20
C LEU A 74 4.86 9.17 6.34
N LYS A 75 4.99 9.62 5.10
CA LYS A 75 5.98 9.13 4.16
C LYS A 75 7.41 9.27 4.68
N LYS A 76 7.70 10.33 5.41
CA LYS A 76 9.03 10.53 6.01
C LYS A 76 9.40 9.46 7.02
N THR A 77 8.42 8.79 7.61
CA THR A 77 8.64 7.69 8.56
C THR A 77 8.63 6.33 7.87
N CYS A 78 8.24 6.26 6.61
CA CYS A 78 8.14 5.00 5.88
C CYS A 78 9.47 4.63 5.24
N ARG A 79 9.66 3.30 5.10
CA ARG A 79 10.65 2.77 4.19
C ARG A 79 10.02 2.74 2.79
N VAL A 80 10.64 3.40 1.83
CA VAL A 80 10.14 3.47 0.46
C VAL A 80 10.96 2.55 -0.42
N VAL A 81 10.30 1.61 -1.11
CA VAL A 81 10.96 0.75 -2.08
C VAL A 81 11.18 1.54 -3.36
N SER A 82 12.43 1.79 -3.71
CA SER A 82 12.82 2.57 -4.89
C SER A 82 12.56 1.83 -6.20
N PRO A 83 12.40 2.55 -7.32
CA PRO A 83 12.13 1.93 -8.62
C PRO A 83 13.39 1.32 -9.23
N VAL A 84 13.91 0.30 -8.58
CA VAL A 84 15.05 -0.47 -9.10
C VAL A 84 14.58 -1.42 -10.20
N GLU A 85 15.49 -1.83 -11.06
CA GLU A 85 15.16 -2.68 -12.22
C GLU A 85 14.45 -3.97 -11.84
N ARG A 86 14.80 -4.57 -10.70
CA ARG A 86 14.18 -5.82 -10.26
C ARG A 86 12.66 -5.68 -10.01
N VAL A 87 12.21 -4.50 -9.58
CA VAL A 87 10.77 -4.25 -9.43
C VAL A 87 10.06 -4.41 -10.77
N LEU A 88 10.63 -3.80 -11.82
CA LEU A 88 10.04 -3.88 -13.16
C LEU A 88 10.05 -5.32 -13.69
N GLU A 89 11.17 -6.02 -13.52
CA GLU A 89 11.29 -7.42 -13.95
C GLU A 89 10.21 -8.30 -13.31
N LEU A 90 10.03 -8.18 -12.00
CA LEU A 90 9.00 -8.94 -11.28
C LEU A 90 7.60 -8.51 -11.69
N ALA A 91 7.37 -7.20 -11.79
CA ALA A 91 6.04 -6.68 -12.15
C ALA A 91 5.56 -7.17 -13.51
N ASN A 92 6.48 -7.33 -14.48
CA ASN A 92 6.12 -7.76 -15.83
C ASN A 92 5.39 -9.10 -15.88
N GLY A 93 5.67 -10.01 -14.95
CA GLY A 93 5.03 -11.34 -14.93
C GLY A 93 3.72 -11.39 -14.15
N LEU A 94 3.41 -10.38 -13.35
CA LEU A 94 2.28 -10.45 -12.43
C LEU A 94 0.90 -10.29 -13.08
N PRO A 95 0.73 -9.50 -14.15
CA PRO A 95 -0.56 -9.43 -14.83
C PRO A 95 -1.02 -10.80 -15.37
N GLU A 96 -0.12 -11.55 -15.98
CA GLU A 96 -0.47 -12.88 -16.50
C GLU A 96 -0.63 -13.89 -15.38
N ASN A 97 0.29 -13.91 -14.41
CA ASN A 97 0.28 -14.92 -13.36
C ASN A 97 -0.89 -14.77 -12.38
N TYR A 98 -1.31 -13.53 -12.09
CA TYR A 98 -2.31 -13.26 -11.05
C TYR A 98 -3.48 -12.39 -11.54
N GLY A 99 -3.54 -12.04 -12.81
CA GLY A 99 -4.60 -11.18 -13.33
C GLY A 99 -4.59 -9.77 -12.77
N LEU A 100 -3.43 -9.26 -12.36
CA LEU A 100 -3.30 -7.94 -11.77
C LEU A 100 -3.21 -6.83 -12.81
N ARG A 101 -3.76 -5.67 -12.48
CA ARG A 101 -3.55 -4.44 -13.25
C ARG A 101 -2.14 -3.92 -13.01
N ALA A 102 -1.70 -3.00 -13.88
CA ALA A 102 -0.33 -2.48 -13.85
C ALA A 102 0.08 -1.93 -12.48
N LEU A 103 -0.75 -1.06 -11.88
CA LEU A 103 -0.41 -0.45 -10.59
C LEU A 103 -0.34 -1.48 -9.46
N ASP A 104 -1.25 -2.46 -9.46
CA ASP A 104 -1.24 -3.53 -8.46
C ASP A 104 -0.03 -4.44 -8.64
N SER A 105 0.39 -4.66 -9.88
CA SER A 105 1.59 -5.43 -10.18
C SER A 105 2.84 -4.76 -9.60
N PHE A 106 2.95 -3.43 -9.70
CA PHE A 106 4.05 -2.71 -9.07
C PHE A 106 4.01 -2.79 -7.55
N GLN A 107 2.82 -2.73 -6.95
CA GLN A 107 2.69 -2.87 -5.49
C GLN A 107 3.21 -4.22 -5.02
N LEU A 108 2.77 -5.29 -5.65
CA LEU A 108 3.20 -6.64 -5.26
C LEU A 108 4.68 -6.87 -5.56
N ALA A 109 5.17 -6.40 -6.70
CA ALA A 109 6.58 -6.51 -7.07
C ALA A 109 7.48 -5.77 -6.07
N ALA A 110 7.08 -4.56 -5.67
CA ALA A 110 7.82 -3.79 -4.67
C ALA A 110 7.88 -4.52 -3.33
N ALA A 111 6.78 -5.13 -2.91
CA ALA A 111 6.75 -5.93 -1.68
C ALA A 111 7.72 -7.12 -1.77
N LEU A 112 7.77 -7.78 -2.93
CA LEU A 112 8.70 -8.89 -3.15
C LEU A 112 10.16 -8.43 -3.08
N VAL A 113 10.48 -7.28 -3.66
CA VAL A 113 11.83 -6.70 -3.56
C VAL A 113 12.17 -6.35 -2.12
N TRP A 114 11.22 -5.76 -1.39
CA TRP A 114 11.42 -5.44 0.02
C TRP A 114 11.87 -6.65 0.84
N CYS A 115 11.24 -7.79 0.65
CA CYS A 115 11.54 -9.00 1.41
C CYS A 115 12.53 -9.93 0.70
N GLN A 116 13.25 -9.44 -0.33
CA GLN A 116 14.24 -10.20 -1.08
C GLN A 116 13.65 -11.48 -1.69
N GLU A 117 12.41 -11.39 -2.16
CA GLU A 117 11.65 -12.50 -2.76
C GLU A 117 11.46 -13.68 -1.80
N LYS A 118 11.41 -13.38 -0.49
CA LYS A 118 11.13 -14.35 0.57
C LYS A 118 9.92 -13.86 1.36
N PRO A 119 8.69 -13.99 0.79
CA PRO A 119 7.50 -13.39 1.38
C PRO A 119 6.93 -14.12 2.59
N ARG A 120 7.40 -15.30 2.88
CA ARG A 120 6.89 -16.09 4.00
C ARG A 120 6.90 -15.30 5.30
N ARG A 121 5.75 -15.20 5.96
CA ARG A 121 5.54 -14.47 7.22
C ARG A 121 5.71 -12.97 7.11
N ARG A 122 5.85 -12.44 5.89
CA ARG A 122 5.91 -11.00 5.68
C ARG A 122 4.51 -10.43 5.52
N PRO A 123 4.09 -9.48 6.38
CA PRO A 123 2.74 -8.92 6.27
C PRO A 123 2.59 -8.01 5.06
N PHE A 124 1.46 -8.18 4.36
CA PHE A 124 1.06 -7.33 3.23
C PHE A 124 -0.36 -6.86 3.50
N ILE A 125 -0.55 -5.57 3.71
CA ILE A 125 -1.83 -4.99 4.12
C ILE A 125 -2.47 -4.26 2.95
N THR A 126 -3.70 -4.62 2.65
CA THR A 126 -4.46 -4.06 1.52
C THR A 126 -5.96 -4.06 1.81
N ALA A 127 -6.69 -3.17 1.15
CA ALA A 127 -8.16 -3.19 1.15
C ALA A 127 -8.71 -3.75 -0.17
N ASP A 128 -7.84 -4.15 -1.09
CA ASP A 128 -8.21 -4.68 -2.40
C ASP A 128 -8.19 -6.21 -2.36
N GLU A 129 -9.36 -6.83 -2.56
CA GLU A 129 -9.49 -8.29 -2.53
C GLU A 129 -8.62 -9.00 -3.56
N ARG A 130 -8.54 -8.45 -4.76
CA ARG A 130 -7.78 -9.05 -5.86
C ARG A 130 -6.29 -9.05 -5.54
N LEU A 131 -5.81 -7.93 -5.00
CA LEU A 131 -4.41 -7.82 -4.59
C LEU A 131 -4.11 -8.71 -3.38
N ALA A 132 -5.05 -8.85 -2.44
CA ALA A 132 -4.90 -9.75 -1.30
C ALA A 132 -4.74 -11.20 -1.75
N ILE A 133 -5.58 -11.64 -2.69
CA ILE A 133 -5.49 -13.00 -3.25
C ILE A 133 -4.13 -13.22 -3.90
N ALA A 134 -3.66 -12.27 -4.69
CA ALA A 134 -2.37 -12.36 -5.35
C ALA A 134 -1.22 -12.40 -4.35
N ALA A 135 -1.26 -11.57 -3.31
CA ALA A 135 -0.25 -11.55 -2.27
C ALA A 135 -0.17 -12.87 -1.51
N GLU A 136 -1.33 -13.46 -1.20
CA GLU A 136 -1.40 -14.78 -0.55
C GLU A 136 -0.76 -15.85 -1.44
N LYS A 137 -1.13 -15.87 -2.71
CA LYS A 137 -0.58 -16.84 -3.68
C LYS A 137 0.93 -16.67 -3.85
N ALA A 138 1.41 -15.44 -3.75
CA ALA A 138 2.85 -15.16 -3.83
C ALA A 138 3.60 -15.59 -2.56
N GLY A 139 2.90 -15.86 -1.47
CA GLY A 139 3.47 -16.38 -0.23
C GLY A 139 3.47 -15.43 0.95
N PHE A 140 2.89 -14.22 0.81
CA PHE A 140 2.78 -13.26 1.91
C PHE A 140 1.74 -13.68 2.97
N ASN A 141 1.90 -13.14 4.17
CA ASN A 141 0.85 -13.10 5.15
C ASN A 141 -0.02 -11.89 4.80
N GLU A 142 -1.05 -12.12 3.95
CA GLU A 142 -1.92 -11.04 3.52
C GLU A 142 -2.90 -10.65 4.60
N ILE A 143 -3.16 -9.35 4.73
CA ILE A 143 -4.11 -8.79 5.67
C ILE A 143 -5.07 -7.92 4.86
N LEU A 144 -6.29 -8.41 4.68
CA LEU A 144 -7.33 -7.70 3.95
C LEU A 144 -8.16 -6.87 4.93
N LEU A 145 -8.24 -5.57 4.68
CA LEU A 145 -9.12 -4.68 5.42
C LEU A 145 -10.57 -4.93 4.94
N ALA A 146 -11.42 -5.27 5.86
CA ALA A 146 -12.80 -5.61 5.54
C ALA A 146 -13.78 -5.18 6.63
#